data_81cf521fbd5497198d1ec7032130153b
#
_entry.id   81cf521fbd5497198d1ec7032130153b
#
_cell.length_a   1.000
_cell.length_b   1.000
_cell.length_c   1.000
_cell.angle_alpha   90.00
_cell.angle_beta   90.00
_cell.angle_gamma   90.00
#
_symmetry.space_group_name_H-M   'P 1'
#
loop_
_entity.id
_entity.type
_entity.pdbx_description
1 polymer ?
#
loop_
_entity_poly.entity_id
_entity_poly.type
_entity_poly.pdbx_seq_one_letter_code
_entity_poly.pdbx_strand_id
1 'polypeptide(L)'
;MAPEGKLGYFAELGFAHFPKWTGIPIKFLKKSRIIDYFDWGLGYKVFAGKESTTINRFNNSNELISTSLGLGEFQNNSIFARVSAHSLIYYGKKKIDKARKHFIDNAFGFNFDYTQSQGNQVYNDSYTDYALPHNFQGQYNLQFHYSLGIGIRFNRAWMMIPAVEMPLVGIHQWNGFNAQLNWFSSQYWPILFRVKFIKLFERIPKCGAYGDPGDMKFDKKFRSGNF
;
A
#
# COMPACT_ATOMS: atom_id res chain seq x y z
N MET A 1 -15.24 -12.06 -18.96
CA MET A 1 -15.23 -12.16 -17.49
C MET A 1 -15.43 -10.77 -16.92
N ALA A 2 -16.34 -10.58 -16.01
CA ALA A 2 -16.60 -9.31 -15.34
C ALA A 2 -16.40 -9.50 -13.82
N PRO A 3 -15.24 -9.05 -13.28
CA PRO A 3 -14.98 -9.13 -11.85
C PRO A 3 -15.71 -8.02 -11.09
N GLU A 4 -16.28 -8.36 -9.96
CA GLU A 4 -16.86 -7.44 -8.99
C GLU A 4 -16.09 -7.55 -7.67
N GLY A 5 -15.54 -6.44 -7.19
CA GLY A 5 -14.86 -6.40 -5.89
C GLY A 5 -15.85 -6.47 -4.73
N LYS A 6 -15.52 -7.28 -3.74
CA LYS A 6 -16.15 -7.25 -2.41
C LYS A 6 -15.27 -6.47 -1.44
N LEU A 7 -15.86 -6.03 -0.35
CA LEU A 7 -15.12 -5.36 0.73
C LEU A 7 -14.12 -6.33 1.36
N GLY A 8 -12.85 -5.92 1.43
CA GLY A 8 -11.80 -6.60 2.14
C GLY A 8 -11.29 -5.76 3.32
N TYR A 9 -10.32 -6.28 4.05
CA TYR A 9 -9.66 -5.58 5.13
C TYR A 9 -8.18 -5.90 5.17
N PHE A 10 -7.40 -5.03 5.79
CA PHE A 10 -5.99 -5.27 6.02
C PHE A 10 -5.53 -4.61 7.32
N ALA A 11 -4.42 -5.11 7.83
CA ALA A 11 -3.70 -4.52 8.95
C ALA A 11 -2.20 -4.51 8.63
N GLU A 12 -1.51 -3.44 9.01
CA GLU A 12 -0.10 -3.23 8.73
C GLU A 12 0.61 -2.64 9.94
N LEU A 13 1.81 -3.13 10.20
CA LEU A 13 2.74 -2.56 11.17
C LEU A 13 4.05 -2.26 10.47
N GLY A 14 4.64 -1.10 10.77
CA GLY A 14 5.84 -0.67 10.10
C GLY A 14 6.56 0.48 10.78
N PHE A 15 7.58 0.97 10.11
CA PHE A 15 8.41 2.07 10.58
C PHE A 15 8.42 3.19 9.55
N ALA A 16 8.35 4.43 10.05
CA ALA A 16 8.50 5.63 9.25
C ALA A 16 9.83 6.32 9.60
N HIS A 17 10.66 6.56 8.60
CA HIS A 17 11.96 7.19 8.73
C HIS A 17 11.93 8.58 8.12
N PHE A 18 12.14 9.59 8.95
CA PHE A 18 12.23 10.98 8.54
C PHE A 18 13.70 11.42 8.41
N PRO A 19 14.33 11.39 7.22
CA PRO A 19 15.77 11.66 7.06
C PRO A 19 16.20 13.04 7.54
N LYS A 20 15.27 14.00 7.53
CA LYS A 20 15.51 15.36 8.02
C LYS A 20 15.49 15.44 9.55
N TRP A 21 14.83 14.51 10.22
CA TRP A 21 14.60 14.52 11.67
C TRP A 21 15.43 13.48 12.42
N THR A 22 15.59 12.32 11.83
CA THR A 22 16.32 11.21 12.45
C THR A 22 17.62 10.98 11.71
N GLY A 23 18.69 11.41 12.21
CA GLY A 23 20.09 11.32 11.80
C GLY A 23 20.62 10.17 10.93
N ILE A 24 19.83 9.58 10.03
CA ILE A 24 20.34 8.65 9.02
C ILE A 24 21.26 9.44 8.09
N PRO A 25 22.55 9.06 7.97
CA PRO A 25 23.57 9.86 7.29
C PRO A 25 23.52 9.78 5.76
N ILE A 26 22.36 9.54 5.16
CA ILE A 26 22.22 9.53 3.71
C ILE A 26 22.17 10.98 3.23
N LYS A 27 23.35 11.53 2.86
CA LYS A 27 23.51 12.93 2.47
C LYS A 27 22.58 13.37 1.34
N PHE A 28 22.31 12.48 0.39
CA PHE A 28 21.39 12.72 -0.72
C PHE A 28 19.95 12.97 -0.24
N LEU A 29 19.46 12.17 0.68
CA LEU A 29 18.08 12.25 1.18
C LEU A 29 17.86 13.46 2.09
N LYS A 30 18.88 13.87 2.88
CA LYS A 30 18.81 15.10 3.70
C LYS A 30 18.63 16.37 2.87
N LYS A 31 19.16 16.38 1.65
CA LYS A 31 19.06 17.51 0.71
C LYS A 31 17.88 17.40 -0.24
N SER A 32 17.20 16.26 -0.28
CA SER A 32 16.03 16.07 -1.14
C SER A 32 14.93 17.06 -0.75
N ARG A 33 14.46 17.83 -1.72
CA ARG A 33 13.26 18.67 -1.58
C ARG A 33 11.97 17.89 -1.85
N ILE A 34 12.09 16.73 -2.45
CA ILE A 34 10.96 15.94 -2.97
C ILE A 34 10.53 14.89 -1.95
N ILE A 35 11.47 14.24 -1.24
CA ILE A 35 11.18 13.16 -0.31
C ILE A 35 11.33 13.67 1.12
N ASP A 36 10.26 13.59 1.90
CA ASP A 36 10.22 14.00 3.29
C ASP A 36 10.42 12.83 4.25
N TYR A 37 9.86 11.65 3.94
CA TYR A 37 10.08 10.43 4.71
C TYR A 37 9.90 9.17 3.87
N PHE A 38 10.40 8.07 4.40
CA PHE A 38 10.18 6.71 3.90
C PHE A 38 9.45 5.91 4.95
N ASP A 39 8.58 5.03 4.51
CA ASP A 39 8.06 4.00 5.38
C ASP A 39 8.26 2.61 4.78
N TRP A 40 8.28 1.64 5.65
CA TRP A 40 8.23 0.24 5.30
C TRP A 40 7.44 -0.52 6.37
N GLY A 41 6.74 -1.53 5.96
CA GLY A 41 5.89 -2.29 6.85
C GLY A 41 5.60 -3.68 6.31
N LEU A 42 5.11 -4.49 7.23
CA LEU A 42 4.58 -5.81 6.96
C LEU A 42 3.13 -5.84 7.40
N GLY A 43 2.30 -6.53 6.65
CA GLY A 43 0.89 -6.62 6.96
C GLY A 43 0.25 -7.88 6.43
N TYR A 44 -1.01 -8.00 6.79
CA TYR A 44 -1.89 -9.06 6.35
C TYR A 44 -3.13 -8.42 5.73
N LYS A 45 -3.56 -8.92 4.57
CA LYS A 45 -4.75 -8.44 3.89
C LYS A 45 -5.63 -9.59 3.43
N VAL A 46 -6.92 -9.36 3.51
CA VAL A 46 -7.96 -10.24 2.99
C VAL A 46 -8.75 -9.45 1.96
N PHE A 47 -8.85 -9.97 0.77
CA PHE A 47 -9.70 -9.39 -0.25
C PHE A 47 -10.52 -10.48 -0.92
N ALA A 48 -11.72 -10.10 -1.32
CA ALA A 48 -12.70 -11.00 -1.90
C ALA A 48 -13.35 -10.36 -3.12
N GLY A 49 -13.90 -11.16 -3.97
CA GLY A 49 -14.64 -10.71 -5.14
C GLY A 49 -15.61 -11.77 -5.64
N LYS A 50 -16.40 -11.31 -6.61
CA LYS A 50 -17.25 -12.17 -7.43
C LYS A 50 -16.79 -12.04 -8.86
N GLU A 51 -17.01 -13.09 -9.62
CA GLU A 51 -16.74 -13.11 -11.04
C GLU A 51 -17.92 -13.72 -11.77
N SER A 52 -18.27 -13.10 -12.89
CA SER A 52 -19.22 -13.67 -13.82
C SER A 52 -18.52 -14.07 -15.12
N THR A 53 -18.78 -15.28 -15.57
CA THR A 53 -18.22 -15.82 -16.80
C THR A 53 -19.34 -16.40 -17.66
N THR A 54 -19.28 -16.14 -18.96
CA THR A 54 -20.20 -16.77 -19.91
C THR A 54 -19.57 -18.06 -20.42
N ILE A 55 -20.22 -19.17 -20.19
CA ILE A 55 -19.78 -20.51 -20.62
C ILE A 55 -20.57 -20.89 -21.88
N ASN A 56 -19.88 -20.97 -23.00
CA ASN A 56 -20.46 -21.41 -24.28
C ASN A 56 -20.10 -22.88 -24.49
N ARG A 57 -21.11 -23.70 -24.80
CA ARG A 57 -20.93 -25.11 -25.13
C ARG A 57 -21.12 -25.33 -26.59
N PHE A 58 -20.21 -26.06 -27.16
CA PHE A 58 -20.22 -26.42 -28.58
C PHE A 58 -20.36 -27.94 -28.73
N ASN A 59 -21.04 -28.38 -29.82
CA ASN A 59 -21.07 -29.79 -30.19
C ASN A 59 -19.78 -30.19 -30.94
N ASN A 60 -19.66 -31.46 -31.28
CA ASN A 60 -18.52 -31.97 -32.04
C ASN A 60 -18.38 -31.33 -33.45
N SER A 61 -19.42 -30.70 -33.93
CA SER A 61 -19.47 -29.97 -35.23
C SER A 61 -19.16 -28.48 -35.04
N ASN A 62 -18.72 -28.02 -33.88
CA ASN A 62 -18.45 -26.61 -33.52
C ASN A 62 -19.70 -25.70 -33.56
N GLU A 63 -20.89 -26.24 -33.42
CA GLU A 63 -22.11 -25.45 -33.31
C GLU A 63 -22.42 -25.17 -31.83
N LEU A 64 -22.83 -23.94 -31.52
CA LEU A 64 -23.19 -23.52 -30.18
C LEU A 64 -24.47 -24.22 -29.69
N ILE A 65 -24.37 -25.10 -28.70
CA ILE A 65 -25.52 -25.83 -28.14
C ILE A 65 -26.22 -25.01 -27.07
N SER A 66 -25.45 -24.40 -26.17
CA SER A 66 -26.01 -23.64 -25.06
C SER A 66 -25.02 -22.59 -24.55
N THR A 67 -25.59 -21.53 -23.96
CA THR A 67 -24.85 -20.48 -23.26
C THR A 67 -25.39 -20.41 -21.83
N SER A 68 -24.52 -20.52 -20.84
CA SER A 68 -24.86 -20.40 -19.44
C SER A 68 -24.00 -19.33 -18.75
N LEU A 69 -24.50 -18.77 -17.65
CA LEU A 69 -23.77 -17.80 -16.83
C LEU A 69 -23.18 -18.54 -15.61
N GLY A 70 -21.86 -18.62 -15.55
CA GLY A 70 -21.15 -19.11 -14.38
C GLY A 70 -20.87 -17.95 -13.41
N LEU A 71 -21.23 -18.12 -12.13
CA LEU A 71 -20.93 -17.19 -11.07
C LEU A 71 -19.91 -17.83 -10.11
N GLY A 72 -18.81 -17.17 -9.88
CA GLY A 72 -17.77 -17.60 -8.95
C GLY A 72 -17.53 -16.55 -7.86
N GLU A 73 -17.20 -17.00 -6.66
CA GLU A 73 -16.74 -16.17 -5.56
C GLU A 73 -15.33 -16.56 -5.19
N PHE A 74 -14.47 -15.58 -4.93
CA PHE A 74 -13.11 -15.83 -4.48
C PHE A 74 -12.79 -15.02 -3.23
N GLN A 75 -11.90 -15.56 -2.40
CA GLN A 75 -11.33 -14.89 -1.25
C GLN A 75 -9.86 -15.24 -1.17
N ASN A 76 -9.02 -14.23 -1.14
CA ASN A 76 -7.57 -14.36 -1.04
C ASN A 76 -7.05 -13.77 0.25
N ASN A 77 -6.16 -14.50 0.90
CA ASN A 77 -5.44 -14.09 2.09
C ASN A 77 -3.98 -13.90 1.73
N SER A 78 -3.43 -12.73 2.00
CA SER A 78 -2.05 -12.42 1.63
C SER A 78 -1.29 -11.78 2.77
N ILE A 79 -0.03 -12.18 2.93
CA ILE A 79 0.95 -11.42 3.69
C ILE A 79 1.59 -10.46 2.69
N PHE A 80 1.76 -9.21 3.09
CA PHE A 80 2.41 -8.24 2.21
C PHE A 80 3.51 -7.47 2.93
N ALA A 81 4.51 -7.07 2.15
CA ALA A 81 5.54 -6.12 2.53
C ALA A 81 5.35 -4.86 1.70
N ARG A 82 5.52 -3.69 2.34
CA ARG A 82 5.40 -2.39 1.68
C ARG A 82 6.64 -1.56 1.92
N VAL A 83 7.04 -0.79 0.90
CA VAL A 83 8.04 0.28 1.00
C VAL A 83 7.52 1.47 0.22
N SER A 84 7.48 2.66 0.85
CA SER A 84 7.01 3.87 0.18
C SER A 84 7.89 5.08 0.48
N ALA A 85 7.98 5.97 -0.51
CA ALA A 85 8.62 7.28 -0.39
C ALA A 85 7.55 8.37 -0.42
N HIS A 86 7.62 9.30 0.53
CA HIS A 86 6.59 10.28 0.80
C HIS A 86 7.07 11.71 0.60
N SER A 87 6.21 12.53 0.03
CA SER A 87 6.36 13.98 -0.10
C SER A 87 5.22 14.69 0.60
N LEU A 88 5.55 15.62 1.51
CA LEU A 88 4.60 16.34 2.32
C LEU A 88 4.38 17.77 1.83
N ILE A 89 3.15 18.10 1.49
CA ILE A 89 2.75 19.46 1.11
C ILE A 89 1.96 20.08 2.27
N TYR A 90 2.59 20.98 3.01
CA TYR A 90 1.97 21.60 4.18
C TYR A 90 1.03 22.74 3.80
N TYR A 91 -0.16 22.78 4.42
CA TYR A 91 -1.14 23.85 4.23
C TYR A 91 -1.74 24.32 5.57
N GLY A 92 -2.51 25.42 5.50
CA GLY A 92 -3.17 26.01 6.67
C GLY A 92 -2.27 26.88 7.54
N LYS A 93 -2.90 27.67 8.43
CA LYS A 93 -2.20 28.64 9.32
C LYS A 93 -1.87 28.07 10.69
N LYS A 94 -2.62 27.06 11.17
CA LYS A 94 -2.41 26.46 12.49
C LYS A 94 -1.11 25.68 12.53
N LYS A 95 -0.32 25.95 13.58
CA LYS A 95 0.96 25.26 13.82
C LYS A 95 0.89 24.51 15.14
N ILE A 96 1.60 23.39 15.22
CA ILE A 96 1.96 22.70 16.45
C ILE A 96 3.48 22.77 16.50
N ASP A 97 4.03 23.49 17.50
CA ASP A 97 5.47 23.70 17.67
C ASP A 97 6.20 24.12 16.39
N LYS A 98 5.72 25.16 15.74
CA LYS A 98 6.26 25.70 14.48
C LYS A 98 6.04 24.82 13.22
N ALA A 99 5.65 23.55 13.34
CA ALA A 99 5.24 22.74 12.20
C ALA A 99 3.75 22.94 11.90
N ARG A 100 3.38 22.98 10.63
CA ARG A 100 1.97 23.10 10.24
C ARG A 100 1.19 21.86 10.64
N LYS A 101 -0.05 22.08 11.09
CA LYS A 101 -0.92 21.01 11.60
C LYS A 101 -1.42 20.09 10.47
N HIS A 102 -1.67 20.65 9.31
CA HIS A 102 -2.28 19.94 8.19
C HIS A 102 -1.30 19.83 7.02
N PHE A 103 -1.32 18.69 6.35
CA PHE A 103 -0.50 18.44 5.17
C PHE A 103 -1.18 17.43 4.24
N ILE A 104 -0.81 17.46 2.96
CA ILE A 104 -1.12 16.44 1.98
C ILE A 104 0.09 15.51 1.92
N ASP A 105 -0.16 14.21 1.97
CA ASP A 105 0.84 13.17 1.88
C ASP A 105 0.72 12.50 0.51
N ASN A 106 1.73 12.69 -0.34
CA ASN A 106 1.84 12.03 -1.62
C ASN A 106 2.91 10.95 -1.51
N ALA A 107 2.57 9.72 -1.88
CA ALA A 107 3.51 8.63 -1.79
C ALA A 107 3.53 7.77 -3.05
N PHE A 108 4.72 7.31 -3.39
CA PHE A 108 4.95 6.24 -4.35
C PHE A 108 5.66 5.10 -3.65
N GLY A 109 5.25 3.88 -3.96
CA GLY A 109 5.84 2.72 -3.30
C GLY A 109 5.59 1.42 -4.02
N PHE A 110 6.13 0.36 -3.41
CA PHE A 110 5.99 -1.00 -3.87
C PHE A 110 5.32 -1.84 -2.78
N ASN A 111 4.38 -2.67 -3.19
CA ASN A 111 3.81 -3.74 -2.39
C ASN A 111 4.29 -5.06 -2.97
N PHE A 112 4.81 -5.92 -2.12
CA PHE A 112 5.10 -7.30 -2.43
C PHE A 112 4.14 -8.18 -1.64
N ASP A 113 3.32 -8.95 -2.35
CA ASP A 113 2.28 -9.80 -1.79
C ASP A 113 2.64 -11.26 -1.94
N TYR A 114 2.47 -12.02 -0.87
CA TYR A 114 2.52 -13.47 -0.85
C TYR A 114 1.14 -14.00 -0.49
N THR A 115 0.46 -14.64 -1.44
CA THR A 115 -0.87 -15.22 -1.24
C THR A 115 -0.76 -16.61 -0.63
N GLN A 116 -1.27 -16.77 0.60
CA GLN A 116 -1.21 -18.02 1.35
C GLN A 116 -2.33 -19.00 0.99
N SER A 117 -3.52 -18.48 0.74
CA SER A 117 -4.66 -19.30 0.36
C SER A 117 -5.45 -18.60 -0.75
N GLN A 118 -5.71 -19.35 -1.80
CA GLN A 118 -6.71 -19.00 -2.78
C GLN A 118 -8.02 -19.64 -2.31
N GLY A 119 -9.06 -18.84 -2.13
CA GLY A 119 -10.38 -19.36 -1.81
C GLY A 119 -10.85 -20.30 -2.92
N ASN A 120 -11.60 -21.31 -2.56
CA ASN A 120 -12.21 -22.20 -3.54
C ASN A 120 -13.22 -21.40 -4.36
N GLN A 121 -13.01 -21.39 -5.68
CA GLN A 121 -13.98 -20.83 -6.59
C GLN A 121 -15.08 -21.85 -6.80
N VAL A 122 -16.27 -21.49 -6.37
CA VAL A 122 -17.46 -22.30 -6.62
C VAL A 122 -18.23 -21.63 -7.74
N TYR A 123 -18.19 -22.23 -8.92
CA TYR A 123 -19.09 -21.84 -10.00
C TYR A 123 -20.43 -22.53 -9.80
N ASN A 124 -21.44 -21.74 -9.50
CA ASN A 124 -22.81 -22.24 -9.38
C ASN A 124 -23.43 -22.33 -10.78
N ASP A 125 -23.01 -23.31 -11.56
CA ASP A 125 -23.69 -23.70 -12.79
C ASP A 125 -24.30 -25.09 -12.59
N SER A 126 -25.47 -25.30 -13.19
CA SER A 126 -26.17 -26.59 -13.21
C SER A 126 -25.35 -27.73 -13.84
N TYR A 127 -24.20 -27.43 -14.33
CA TYR A 127 -23.26 -28.33 -15.00
C TYR A 127 -21.91 -28.30 -14.30
N THR A 128 -21.78 -29.06 -13.26
CA THR A 128 -20.68 -29.05 -12.27
C THR A 128 -19.32 -29.54 -12.78
N ASP A 129 -19.15 -29.90 -14.05
CA ASP A 129 -17.97 -30.62 -14.51
C ASP A 129 -16.84 -29.73 -15.06
N TYR A 130 -16.99 -28.41 -15.05
CA TYR A 130 -15.96 -27.50 -15.55
C TYR A 130 -15.47 -26.54 -14.48
N ALA A 131 -14.62 -27.02 -13.59
CA ALA A 131 -13.73 -26.14 -12.84
C ALA A 131 -12.72 -25.55 -13.81
N LEU A 132 -13.00 -24.36 -14.34
CA LEU A 132 -11.98 -23.60 -15.08
C LEU A 132 -10.91 -23.20 -14.06
N PRO A 133 -9.65 -23.59 -14.25
CA PRO A 133 -8.57 -23.14 -13.37
C PRO A 133 -8.37 -21.65 -13.60
N HIS A 134 -8.95 -20.81 -12.74
CA HIS A 134 -8.66 -19.39 -12.74
C HIS A 134 -7.42 -19.10 -11.93
N ASN A 135 -6.35 -18.76 -12.62
CA ASN A 135 -5.17 -18.16 -12.01
C ASN A 135 -5.41 -16.67 -11.82
N PHE A 136 -6.22 -16.29 -10.83
CA PHE A 136 -6.54 -14.90 -10.56
C PHE A 136 -5.32 -14.07 -10.17
N GLN A 137 -4.48 -14.64 -9.35
CA GLN A 137 -3.22 -14.04 -8.95
C GLN A 137 -2.19 -15.14 -8.78
N GLY A 138 -0.98 -14.90 -9.24
CA GLY A 138 0.16 -15.71 -8.86
C GLY A 138 0.35 -15.68 -7.34
N GLN A 139 1.04 -16.68 -6.82
CA GLN A 139 1.40 -16.76 -5.40
C GLN A 139 2.21 -15.53 -4.94
N TYR A 140 3.01 -14.98 -5.84
CA TYR A 140 3.81 -13.78 -5.62
C TYR A 140 3.33 -12.67 -6.54
N ASN A 141 3.11 -11.49 -5.98
CA ASN A 141 2.68 -10.32 -6.73
C ASN A 141 3.48 -9.10 -6.28
N LEU A 142 4.09 -8.40 -7.23
CA LEU A 142 4.77 -7.14 -7.01
C LEU A 142 3.98 -6.02 -7.67
N GLN A 143 3.66 -5.00 -6.92
CA GLN A 143 2.81 -3.90 -7.35
C GLN A 143 3.45 -2.56 -7.06
N PHE A 144 3.52 -1.69 -8.05
CA PHE A 144 3.83 -0.28 -7.87
C PHE A 144 2.53 0.50 -7.64
N HIS A 145 2.49 1.31 -6.58
CA HIS A 145 1.30 2.05 -6.18
C HIS A 145 1.58 3.53 -5.98
N TYR A 146 0.53 4.33 -6.13
CA TYR A 146 0.46 5.71 -5.70
C TYR A 146 -0.52 5.84 -4.55
N SER A 147 -0.19 6.64 -3.56
CA SER A 147 -1.05 6.93 -2.42
C SER A 147 -1.19 8.43 -2.20
N LEU A 148 -2.41 8.87 -2.01
CA LEU A 148 -2.74 10.25 -1.67
C LEU A 148 -3.47 10.29 -0.33
N GLY A 149 -2.96 11.07 0.61
CA GLY A 149 -3.51 11.19 1.95
C GLY A 149 -3.59 12.63 2.44
N ILE A 150 -4.42 12.83 3.46
CA ILE A 150 -4.54 14.10 4.19
C ILE A 150 -4.04 13.86 5.61
N GLY A 151 -2.91 14.46 5.93
CA GLY A 151 -2.29 14.29 7.24
C GLY A 151 -2.73 15.34 8.25
N ILE A 152 -2.95 14.91 9.48
CA ILE A 152 -3.30 15.75 10.63
C ILE A 152 -2.34 15.44 11.76
N ARG A 153 -1.57 16.42 12.21
CA ARG A 153 -0.79 16.32 13.46
C ARG A 153 -1.67 16.68 14.64
N PHE A 154 -1.78 15.78 15.59
CA PHE A 154 -2.49 16.03 16.84
C PHE A 154 -1.58 16.79 17.84
N ASN A 155 -0.34 16.30 17.98
CA ASN A 155 0.68 16.87 18.83
C ASN A 155 2.08 16.59 18.24
N ARG A 156 3.15 16.81 19.02
CA ARG A 156 4.53 16.55 18.59
C ARG A 156 4.78 15.10 18.22
N ALA A 157 4.17 14.18 18.96
CA ALA A 157 4.45 12.76 18.89
C ALA A 157 3.51 11.97 17.97
N TRP A 158 2.33 12.51 17.63
CA TRP A 158 1.33 11.73 16.91
C TRP A 158 0.79 12.46 15.68
N MET A 159 0.67 11.73 14.61
CA MET A 159 -0.04 12.15 13.40
C MET A 159 -0.90 11.01 12.85
N MET A 160 -1.96 11.39 12.16
CA MET A 160 -2.89 10.49 11.48
C MET A 160 -2.96 10.89 10.00
N ILE A 161 -2.98 9.92 9.13
CA ILE A 161 -3.01 10.12 7.68
C ILE A 161 -4.06 9.17 7.08
N PRO A 162 -5.33 9.58 6.97
CA PRO A 162 -6.26 8.92 6.08
C PRO A 162 -5.79 9.08 4.64
N ALA A 163 -5.74 7.99 3.89
CA ALA A 163 -5.21 7.94 2.54
C ALA A 163 -5.95 6.93 1.66
N VAL A 164 -5.92 7.19 0.38
CA VAL A 164 -6.33 6.26 -0.67
C VAL A 164 -5.10 5.82 -1.42
N GLU A 165 -4.95 4.53 -1.60
CA GLU A 165 -3.87 3.93 -2.35
C GLU A 165 -4.41 3.26 -3.61
N MET A 166 -3.82 3.59 -4.73
CA MET A 166 -4.19 3.09 -6.05
C MET A 166 -3.02 2.34 -6.68
N PRO A 167 -3.25 1.13 -7.18
CA PRO A 167 -2.27 0.41 -7.97
C PRO A 167 -2.06 1.11 -9.31
N LEU A 168 -0.80 1.27 -9.72
CA LEU A 168 -0.44 1.84 -11.02
C LEU A 168 0.04 0.77 -11.99
N VAL A 169 0.97 -0.07 -11.52
CA VAL A 169 1.60 -1.13 -12.30
C VAL A 169 1.78 -2.35 -11.43
N GLY A 170 1.52 -3.51 -11.96
CA GLY A 170 1.78 -4.75 -11.26
C GLY A 170 2.36 -5.82 -12.16
N ILE A 171 3.11 -6.71 -11.57
CA ILE A 171 3.59 -7.93 -12.17
C ILE A 171 2.58 -9.00 -11.79
N HIS A 172 1.73 -9.39 -12.73
CA HIS A 172 0.58 -10.24 -12.45
C HIS A 172 0.96 -11.68 -12.14
N GLN A 173 1.97 -12.19 -12.80
CA GLN A 173 2.50 -13.54 -12.58
C GLN A 173 4.02 -13.49 -12.64
N TRP A 174 4.66 -13.84 -11.54
CA TRP A 174 6.09 -14.07 -11.53
C TRP A 174 6.33 -15.54 -11.82
N ASN A 175 6.63 -15.86 -13.06
CA ASN A 175 7.08 -17.17 -13.48
C ASN A 175 8.51 -17.04 -14.04
N GLY A 176 9.47 -16.82 -13.15
CA GLY A 176 10.86 -16.55 -13.54
C GLY A 176 10.99 -15.29 -14.39
N PHE A 177 11.55 -15.44 -15.61
CA PHE A 177 11.74 -14.31 -16.53
C PHE A 177 10.49 -13.93 -17.36
N ASN A 178 9.36 -14.60 -17.18
CA ASN A 178 8.12 -14.39 -17.93
C ASN A 178 7.08 -13.55 -17.16
N ALA A 179 7.52 -12.50 -16.48
CA ALA A 179 6.62 -11.59 -15.78
C ALA A 179 5.76 -10.79 -16.78
N GLN A 180 4.44 -10.76 -16.54
CA GLN A 180 3.53 -9.90 -17.30
C GLN A 180 3.32 -8.59 -16.54
N LEU A 181 3.60 -7.45 -17.21
CA LEU A 181 3.34 -6.11 -16.69
C LEU A 181 1.94 -5.66 -17.08
N ASN A 182 1.08 -5.41 -16.10
CA ASN A 182 -0.24 -4.86 -16.30
C ASN A 182 -0.27 -3.41 -15.82
N TRP A 183 -0.63 -2.48 -16.73
CA TRP A 183 -0.75 -1.07 -16.42
C TRP A 183 -2.21 -0.74 -16.10
N PHE A 184 -2.44 -0.08 -14.96
CA PHE A 184 -3.77 0.35 -14.54
C PHE A 184 -4.84 -0.74 -14.55
N SER A 185 -4.42 -2.00 -14.49
CA SER A 185 -5.34 -3.12 -14.43
C SER A 185 -5.84 -3.31 -12.99
N SER A 186 -7.11 -3.03 -12.78
CA SER A 186 -7.75 -3.17 -11.48
C SER A 186 -8.48 -4.50 -11.30
N GLN A 187 -8.41 -5.42 -12.26
CA GLN A 187 -9.23 -6.64 -12.24
C GLN A 187 -9.11 -7.43 -10.94
N TYR A 188 -7.91 -7.42 -10.30
CA TYR A 188 -7.69 -8.12 -9.04
C TYR A 188 -6.86 -7.29 -8.05
N TRP A 189 -6.72 -5.98 -8.28
CA TRP A 189 -5.97 -5.09 -7.41
C TRP A 189 -6.90 -4.11 -6.72
N PRO A 190 -7.09 -4.28 -5.42
CA PRO A 190 -8.00 -3.44 -4.70
C PRO A 190 -7.46 -2.02 -4.57
N ILE A 191 -8.34 -1.05 -4.68
CA ILE A 191 -8.10 0.28 -4.15
C ILE A 191 -8.17 0.17 -2.63
N LEU A 192 -7.12 0.62 -1.92
CA LEU A 192 -7.04 0.53 -0.49
C LEU A 192 -7.36 1.88 0.15
N PHE A 193 -8.34 1.89 1.05
CA PHE A 193 -8.57 2.98 1.98
C PHE A 193 -7.84 2.67 3.27
N ARG A 194 -6.89 3.51 3.66
CA ARG A 194 -6.10 3.29 4.87
C ARG A 194 -6.12 4.48 5.80
N VAL A 195 -6.00 4.21 7.09
CA VAL A 195 -5.75 5.23 8.11
C VAL A 195 -4.43 4.86 8.78
N LYS A 196 -3.40 5.67 8.53
CA LYS A 196 -2.07 5.49 9.10
C LYS A 196 -1.94 6.32 10.37
N PHE A 197 -1.53 5.68 11.46
CA PHE A 197 -1.15 6.35 12.70
C PHE A 197 0.37 6.28 12.85
N ILE A 198 1.03 7.42 12.92
CA ILE A 198 2.48 7.50 13.10
C ILE A 198 2.78 8.09 14.46
N LYS A 199 3.54 7.33 15.26
CA LYS A 199 4.14 7.81 16.51
C LYS A 199 5.57 8.23 16.22
N LEU A 200 5.86 9.50 16.43
CA LEU A 200 7.21 10.06 16.34
C LEU A 200 7.89 9.89 17.68
N PHE A 201 9.03 9.20 17.69
CA PHE A 201 9.86 9.09 18.87
C PHE A 201 10.82 10.29 18.89
N GLU A 202 10.56 11.23 19.79
CA GLU A 202 11.48 12.34 20.03
C GLU A 202 12.75 11.79 20.69
N ARG A 203 13.89 12.11 20.10
CA ARG A 203 15.16 11.87 20.76
C ARG A 203 15.26 12.88 21.88
N ILE A 204 15.21 12.43 23.12
CA ILE A 204 15.47 13.29 24.29
C ILE A 204 16.89 13.80 24.12
N PRO A 205 17.10 15.14 23.92
CA PRO A 205 18.46 15.66 23.82
C PRO A 205 19.17 15.37 25.14
N LYS A 206 20.35 14.79 25.08
CA LYS A 206 21.20 14.60 26.24
C LYS A 206 21.42 15.96 26.88
N CYS A 207 21.28 16.03 28.19
CA CYS A 207 21.40 17.28 28.94
C CYS A 207 22.73 17.95 28.62
N GLY A 208 22.69 19.21 28.09
CA GLY A 208 23.87 19.90 27.57
C GLY A 208 24.96 20.25 28.60
N ALA A 209 24.74 19.96 29.90
CA ALA A 209 25.76 20.13 30.94
C ALA A 209 26.94 19.15 30.80
N TYR A 210 26.74 18.03 30.11
CA TYR A 210 27.75 16.98 29.90
C TYR A 210 27.77 16.42 28.46
N GLY A 211 27.13 17.11 27.50
CA GLY A 211 27.00 16.65 26.13
C GLY A 211 28.09 17.14 25.21
N ASP A 212 28.33 16.41 24.14
CA ASP A 212 29.17 16.80 23.00
C ASP A 212 28.69 18.17 22.43
N PRO A 213 29.60 19.08 22.05
CA PRO A 213 29.26 20.34 21.39
C PRO A 213 28.35 20.20 20.16
N GLY A 214 28.33 19.02 19.52
CA GLY A 214 27.38 18.63 18.48
C GLY A 214 25.94 18.52 18.98
N ASP A 215 25.74 18.00 20.19
CA ASP A 215 24.40 17.82 20.80
C ASP A 215 23.81 19.18 21.21
N MET A 216 24.66 20.13 21.66
CA MET A 216 24.22 21.50 21.97
C MET A 216 23.75 22.27 20.73
N LYS A 217 24.42 22.09 19.59
CA LYS A 217 23.97 22.67 18.31
C LYS A 217 22.64 22.06 17.83
N PHE A 218 22.46 20.76 18.09
CA PHE A 218 21.23 20.07 17.75
C PHE A 218 20.07 20.51 18.64
N ASP A 219 20.28 20.63 19.95
CA ASP A 219 19.27 21.11 20.90
C ASP A 219 18.88 22.56 20.59
N LYS A 220 19.85 23.42 20.31
CA LYS A 220 19.61 24.81 19.90
C LYS A 220 18.78 24.90 18.62
N LYS A 221 19.08 24.06 17.65
CA LYS A 221 18.33 23.95 16.40
C LYS A 221 16.93 23.40 16.62
N PHE A 222 16.80 22.42 17.49
CA PHE A 222 15.53 21.81 17.89
C PHE A 222 14.62 22.83 18.61
N ARG A 223 15.17 23.59 19.58
CA ARG A 223 14.45 24.64 20.30
C ARG A 223 14.12 25.84 19.40
N SER A 224 14.97 26.17 18.45
CA SER A 224 14.73 27.26 17.50
C SER A 224 13.68 26.89 16.43
N GLY A 225 13.37 25.60 16.28
CA GLY A 225 12.41 25.11 15.29
C GLY A 225 12.84 25.33 13.82
N ASN A 226 14.11 25.54 13.59
CA ASN A 226 14.69 25.60 12.26
C ASN A 226 15.09 24.17 11.84
N PHE A 227 14.10 23.43 11.33
CA PHE A 227 14.30 22.14 10.67
C PHE A 227 14.27 22.30 9.16
#